data_4d9db42e0afd5530390402fec40bc75f
#
_entry.id   4d9db42e0afd5530390402fec40bc75f
#
_cell.length_a   1.000
_cell.length_b   1.000
_cell.length_c   1.000
_cell.angle_alpha   90.00
_cell.angle_beta   90.00
_cell.angle_gamma   90.00
#
_symmetry.space_group_name_H-M   'P 1'
#
loop_
_entity.id
_entity.type
_entity.pdbx_description
1 polymer ?
#
loop_
_entity_poly.entity_id
_entity_poly.type
_entity_poly.pdbx_seq_one_letter_code
_entity_poly.pdbx_strand_id
1 'polypeptide(L)'
;MQSSPVSGGPVFSRVMLIGQAPGAKEPVLGRPFAWTAGKAMFKWFKDELGIDEDQFRQSVYMSAVCRCFPGKKLNGGDRVPSTEEIALCGRWLRSELSILRPGLVLTVGKLALAQFLDEVPPLTRIIGHAVRMKKLGHSFDLIALPHPSGASPWHRIEPGKTLTKKALGLIREHPAWINRMQAEPPPNDLQTRLAGGRPTI
;
A
#
# COMPACT_ATOMS: atom_id res chain seq x y z
N MET A 1 1.33 17.83 8.45
CA MET A 1 0.39 16.73 8.74
C MET A 1 -0.64 17.16 9.76
N GLN A 2 -1.91 16.79 9.59
CA GLN A 2 -3.04 17.30 10.40
C GLN A 2 -3.72 16.21 11.22
N SER A 3 -3.07 15.08 11.48
CA SER A 3 -3.65 14.01 12.30
C SER A 3 -2.57 13.18 12.99
N SER A 4 -3.01 12.36 13.95
CA SER A 4 -2.23 11.22 14.43
C SER A 4 -1.98 10.22 13.29
N PRO A 5 -0.91 9.41 13.38
CA PRO A 5 -0.65 8.35 12.41
C PRO A 5 -1.78 7.31 12.34
N VAL A 6 -2.10 6.88 11.13
CA VAL A 6 -3.03 5.78 10.89
C VAL A 6 -2.22 4.60 10.36
N SER A 7 -2.34 3.46 11.02
CA SER A 7 -1.68 2.21 10.64
C SER A 7 -2.70 1.07 10.55
N GLY A 8 -2.39 0.05 9.76
CA GLY A 8 -3.09 -1.23 9.82
C GLY A 8 -2.74 -1.99 11.09
N GLY A 9 -3.43 -3.09 11.34
CA GLY A 9 -3.08 -4.03 12.40
C GLY A 9 -1.71 -4.69 12.14
N PRO A 10 -1.10 -5.31 13.16
CA PRO A 10 0.12 -6.08 13.00
C PRO A 10 -0.18 -7.37 12.22
N VAL A 11 0.16 -7.39 10.95
CA VAL A 11 -0.03 -8.55 10.07
C VAL A 11 1.31 -8.92 9.46
N PHE A 12 1.79 -10.13 9.74
CA PHE A 12 2.91 -10.72 9.02
C PHE A 12 2.38 -11.30 7.71
N SER A 13 2.76 -10.72 6.60
CA SER A 13 2.28 -11.13 5.28
C SER A 13 3.38 -11.07 4.23
N ARG A 14 3.35 -11.97 3.29
CA ARG A 14 4.18 -11.91 2.07
C ARG A 14 3.69 -10.83 1.08
N VAL A 15 2.55 -10.20 1.36
CA VAL A 15 1.96 -9.16 0.53
C VAL A 15 1.86 -7.86 1.32
N MET A 16 2.36 -6.78 0.75
CA MET A 16 2.29 -5.44 1.31
C MET A 16 1.54 -4.51 0.35
N LEU A 17 0.47 -3.86 0.86
CA LEU A 17 -0.24 -2.83 0.12
C LEU A 17 0.17 -1.45 0.62
N ILE A 18 0.50 -0.55 -0.31
CA ILE A 18 0.97 0.80 -0.01
C ILE A 18 0.07 1.83 -0.69
N GLY A 19 -0.61 2.64 0.11
CA GLY A 19 -1.39 3.79 -0.34
C GLY A 19 -0.60 5.09 -0.32
N GLN A 20 -1.28 6.20 -0.62
CA GLN A 20 -0.69 7.53 -0.60
C GLN A 20 -0.57 8.09 0.83
N ALA A 21 -1.68 8.32 1.47
CA ALA A 21 -1.84 8.86 2.83
C ALA A 21 -3.29 8.66 3.28
N PRO A 22 -3.58 8.70 4.60
CA PRO A 22 -4.95 8.68 5.09
C PRO A 22 -5.77 9.86 4.57
N GLY A 23 -7.04 9.63 4.27
CA GLY A 23 -8.03 10.67 4.05
C GLY A 23 -8.55 11.26 5.37
N ALA A 24 -9.36 12.33 5.28
CA ALA A 24 -9.83 13.09 6.45
C ALA A 24 -10.63 12.26 7.49
N LYS A 25 -11.24 11.16 7.09
CA LYS A 25 -12.06 10.30 7.99
C LYS A 25 -11.28 9.18 8.65
N GLU A 26 -10.16 8.76 8.05
CA GLU A 26 -9.40 7.59 8.51
C GLU A 26 -8.73 7.77 9.87
N PRO A 27 -8.24 8.97 10.27
CA PRO A 27 -7.73 9.19 11.62
C PRO A 27 -8.77 8.94 12.72
N VAL A 28 -10.04 9.28 12.47
CA VAL A 28 -11.15 9.02 13.41
C VAL A 28 -11.53 7.54 13.42
N LEU A 29 -11.48 6.87 12.25
CA LEU A 29 -11.80 5.45 12.12
C LEU A 29 -10.64 4.54 12.55
N GLY A 30 -9.44 5.09 12.80
CA GLY A 30 -8.27 4.40 13.34
C GLY A 30 -7.66 3.34 12.43
N ARG A 31 -8.03 3.28 11.15
CA ARG A 31 -7.54 2.25 10.21
C ARG A 31 -7.43 2.78 8.78
N PRO A 32 -6.43 2.32 7.99
CA PRO A 32 -6.23 2.76 6.62
C PRO A 32 -7.33 2.22 5.70
N PHE A 33 -7.63 2.98 4.65
CA PHE A 33 -8.67 2.63 3.65
C PHE A 33 -10.05 2.36 4.26
N ALA A 34 -10.40 3.07 5.34
CA ALA A 34 -11.67 2.86 6.05
C ALA A 34 -12.85 3.65 5.48
N TRP A 35 -12.62 4.48 4.44
CA TRP A 35 -13.66 5.32 3.85
C TRP A 35 -13.92 4.94 2.38
N THR A 36 -14.52 5.85 1.60
CA THR A 36 -15.05 5.58 0.24
C THR A 36 -14.02 4.98 -0.72
N ALA A 37 -12.77 5.44 -0.69
CA ALA A 37 -11.70 4.90 -1.53
C ALA A 37 -11.40 3.42 -1.16
N GLY A 38 -11.35 3.13 0.14
CA GLY A 38 -11.15 1.77 0.62
C GLY A 38 -12.30 0.84 0.23
N LYS A 39 -13.54 1.27 0.40
CA LYS A 39 -14.72 0.48 -0.02
C LYS A 39 -14.65 0.10 -1.50
N ALA A 40 -14.27 1.04 -2.36
CA ALA A 40 -14.10 0.77 -3.79
C ALA A 40 -12.97 -0.23 -4.05
N MET A 41 -11.83 -0.09 -3.37
CA MET A 41 -10.71 -1.01 -3.47
C MET A 41 -11.07 -2.42 -3.01
N PHE A 42 -11.66 -2.56 -1.82
CA PHE A 42 -12.05 -3.89 -1.29
C PHE A 42 -13.11 -4.55 -2.16
N LYS A 43 -13.99 -3.75 -2.79
CA LYS A 43 -14.92 -4.31 -3.79
C LYS A 43 -14.18 -4.96 -4.97
N TRP A 44 -13.08 -4.38 -5.46
CA TRP A 44 -12.29 -5.02 -6.52
C TRP A 44 -11.72 -6.37 -6.08
N PHE A 45 -11.18 -6.45 -4.86
CA PHE A 45 -10.64 -7.70 -4.32
C PHE A 45 -11.73 -8.74 -4.08
N LYS A 46 -12.91 -8.33 -3.64
CA LYS A 46 -14.06 -9.22 -3.49
C LYS A 46 -14.53 -9.77 -4.83
N ASP A 47 -14.72 -8.89 -5.81
CA ASP A 47 -15.28 -9.26 -7.12
C ASP A 47 -14.31 -10.16 -7.92
N GLU A 48 -13.00 -9.89 -7.87
CA GLU A 48 -12.02 -10.57 -8.73
C GLU A 48 -11.23 -11.68 -8.02
N LEU A 49 -11.05 -11.59 -6.70
CA LEU A 49 -10.27 -12.55 -5.91
C LEU A 49 -11.08 -13.31 -4.85
N GLY A 50 -12.35 -12.95 -4.66
CA GLY A 50 -13.24 -13.64 -3.73
C GLY A 50 -12.96 -13.36 -2.24
N ILE A 51 -12.14 -12.35 -1.90
CA ILE A 51 -11.86 -11.99 -0.51
C ILE A 51 -12.52 -10.68 -0.11
N ASP A 52 -13.16 -10.67 1.04
CA ASP A 52 -13.77 -9.47 1.60
C ASP A 52 -12.76 -8.57 2.34
N GLU A 53 -13.24 -7.44 2.86
CA GLU A 53 -12.42 -6.46 3.58
C GLU A 53 -11.73 -7.07 4.81
N ASP A 54 -12.44 -7.87 5.60
CA ASP A 54 -11.89 -8.42 6.84
C ASP A 54 -10.82 -9.48 6.54
N GLN A 55 -11.07 -10.36 5.59
CA GLN A 55 -10.09 -11.32 5.10
C GLN A 55 -8.85 -10.64 4.52
N PHE A 56 -9.05 -9.55 3.76
CA PHE A 56 -7.94 -8.76 3.23
C PHE A 56 -7.10 -8.15 4.35
N ARG A 57 -7.73 -7.51 5.34
CA ARG A 57 -7.05 -6.87 6.46
C ARG A 57 -6.29 -7.85 7.34
N GLN A 58 -6.76 -9.09 7.46
CA GLN A 58 -6.10 -10.15 8.22
C GLN A 58 -4.92 -10.76 7.48
N SER A 59 -4.84 -10.62 6.17
CA SER A 59 -3.88 -11.35 5.33
C SER A 59 -2.93 -10.48 4.51
N VAL A 60 -3.11 -9.15 4.48
CA VAL A 60 -2.28 -8.20 3.74
C VAL A 60 -1.82 -7.09 4.67
N TYR A 61 -0.51 -6.86 4.74
CA TYR A 61 0.02 -5.72 5.48
C TYR A 61 -0.29 -4.41 4.76
N MET A 62 -0.98 -3.50 5.43
CA MET A 62 -1.43 -2.24 4.84
C MET A 62 -0.63 -1.06 5.35
N SER A 63 0.01 -0.34 4.45
CA SER A 63 0.84 0.83 4.70
C SER A 63 0.47 2.01 3.80
N ALA A 64 1.14 3.13 3.99
CA ALA A 64 1.06 4.31 3.15
C ALA A 64 2.39 5.04 3.10
N VAL A 65 2.60 5.84 2.04
CA VAL A 65 3.78 6.72 1.90
C VAL A 65 3.86 7.69 3.08
N CYS A 66 2.73 8.28 3.45
CA CYS A 66 2.59 9.07 4.68
C CYS A 66 1.51 8.48 5.58
N ARG A 67 1.77 8.46 6.89
CA ARG A 67 0.89 7.84 7.88
C ARG A 67 -0.19 8.77 8.42
N CYS A 68 -0.03 10.07 8.24
CA CYS A 68 -0.95 11.08 8.76
C CYS A 68 -1.73 11.73 7.62
N PHE A 69 -2.94 12.19 7.93
CA PHE A 69 -3.73 12.97 6.99
C PHE A 69 -3.00 14.27 6.64
N PRO A 70 -2.70 14.54 5.37
CA PRO A 70 -1.92 15.71 4.98
C PRO A 70 -2.71 17.02 5.06
N GLY A 71 -4.03 16.99 5.10
CA GLY A 71 -4.91 18.14 5.07
C GLY A 71 -5.70 18.24 3.75
N LYS A 72 -6.52 19.27 3.66
CA LYS A 72 -7.34 19.56 2.47
C LYS A 72 -6.69 20.61 1.57
N LYS A 73 -7.04 20.57 0.29
CA LYS A 73 -6.76 21.66 -0.66
C LYS A 73 -7.72 22.81 -0.40
N LEU A 74 -7.35 24.02 -0.85
CA LEU A 74 -8.21 25.22 -0.76
C LEU A 74 -9.57 25.01 -1.44
N ASN A 75 -9.58 24.30 -2.57
CA ASN A 75 -10.80 24.01 -3.36
C ASN A 75 -11.45 22.67 -2.99
N GLY A 76 -11.25 22.16 -1.77
CA GLY A 76 -11.75 20.87 -1.32
C GLY A 76 -10.93 19.68 -1.80
N GLY A 77 -11.30 18.49 -1.31
CA GLY A 77 -10.53 17.27 -1.52
C GLY A 77 -9.25 17.21 -0.68
N ASP A 78 -8.69 16.02 -0.57
CA ASP A 78 -7.48 15.80 0.22
C ASP A 78 -6.25 16.22 -0.62
N ARG A 79 -5.28 16.91 0.02
CA ARG A 79 -4.05 17.26 -0.67
C ARG A 79 -3.09 16.08 -0.74
N VAL A 80 -2.21 16.10 -1.71
CA VAL A 80 -1.06 15.18 -1.78
C VAL A 80 -0.04 15.63 -0.73
N PRO A 81 0.62 14.71 -0.01
CA PRO A 81 1.74 15.05 0.87
C PRO A 81 2.84 15.82 0.15
N SER A 82 3.49 16.79 0.83
CA SER A 82 4.64 17.49 0.28
C SER A 82 5.89 16.61 0.22
N THR A 83 6.90 17.06 -0.51
CA THR A 83 8.19 16.36 -0.62
C THR A 83 8.84 16.17 0.76
N GLU A 84 8.76 17.18 1.63
CA GLU A 84 9.31 17.13 2.99
C GLU A 84 8.55 16.12 3.86
N GLU A 85 7.22 16.10 3.75
CA GLU A 85 6.38 15.13 4.48
C GLU A 85 6.67 13.70 4.03
N ILE A 86 6.86 13.48 2.73
CA ILE A 86 7.24 12.18 2.17
C ILE A 86 8.63 11.77 2.68
N ALA A 87 9.61 12.67 2.67
CA ALA A 87 10.96 12.39 3.14
C ALA A 87 10.98 11.99 4.63
N LEU A 88 10.25 12.73 5.48
CA LEU A 88 10.11 12.44 6.91
C LEU A 88 9.42 11.08 7.17
N CYS A 89 8.39 10.74 6.39
CA CYS A 89 7.67 9.48 6.53
C CYS A 89 8.42 8.29 5.92
N GLY A 90 9.29 8.52 4.95
CA GLY A 90 9.94 7.46 4.18
C GLY A 90 10.77 6.47 5.01
N ARG A 91 11.28 6.88 6.19
CA ARG A 91 11.96 5.98 7.13
C ARG A 91 11.07 4.81 7.58
N TRP A 92 9.79 5.07 7.82
CA TRP A 92 8.84 4.05 8.25
C TRP A 92 8.59 3.01 7.16
N LEU A 93 8.34 3.47 5.94
CA LEU A 93 8.16 2.58 4.80
C LEU A 93 9.40 1.71 4.54
N ARG A 94 10.61 2.29 4.66
CA ARG A 94 11.86 1.54 4.54
C ARG A 94 12.00 0.48 5.64
N SER A 95 11.70 0.83 6.88
CA SER A 95 11.74 -0.11 8.01
C SER A 95 10.77 -1.27 7.81
N GLU A 96 9.53 -0.99 7.38
CA GLU A 96 8.52 -2.02 7.10
C GLU A 96 8.94 -2.97 5.99
N LEU A 97 9.43 -2.43 4.87
CA LEU A 97 9.95 -3.26 3.77
C LEU A 97 11.12 -4.14 4.21
N SER A 98 12.00 -3.61 5.07
CA SER A 98 13.16 -4.36 5.58
C SER A 98 12.76 -5.47 6.56
N ILE A 99 11.74 -5.24 7.39
CA ILE A 99 11.25 -6.20 8.39
C ILE A 99 10.39 -7.28 7.71
N LEU A 100 9.42 -6.88 6.90
CA LEU A 100 8.45 -7.79 6.31
C LEU A 100 9.01 -8.56 5.13
N ARG A 101 9.95 -7.98 4.38
CA ARG A 101 10.53 -8.57 3.16
C ARG A 101 9.47 -9.18 2.25
N PRO A 102 8.45 -8.41 1.83
CA PRO A 102 7.33 -8.96 1.08
C PRO A 102 7.79 -9.56 -0.26
N GLY A 103 7.15 -10.63 -0.69
CA GLY A 103 7.34 -11.17 -2.04
C GLY A 103 6.54 -10.40 -3.10
N LEU A 104 5.47 -9.71 -2.67
CA LEU A 104 4.60 -8.91 -3.52
C LEU A 104 4.29 -7.56 -2.87
N VAL A 105 4.54 -6.48 -3.60
CA VAL A 105 4.16 -5.11 -3.22
C VAL A 105 3.06 -4.60 -4.15
N LEU A 106 1.94 -4.20 -3.57
CA LEU A 106 0.82 -3.57 -4.28
C LEU A 106 0.87 -2.06 -4.03
N THR A 107 1.05 -1.25 -5.07
CA THR A 107 1.03 0.21 -4.95
C THR A 107 -0.31 0.76 -5.42
N VAL A 108 -0.96 1.61 -4.61
CA VAL A 108 -2.25 2.24 -4.93
C VAL A 108 -2.05 3.71 -5.25
N GLY A 109 -2.12 4.04 -6.54
CA GLY A 109 -1.93 5.38 -7.07
C GLY A 109 -0.46 5.75 -7.33
N LYS A 110 -0.28 6.87 -8.05
CA LYS A 110 1.03 7.32 -8.56
C LYS A 110 2.05 7.60 -7.47
N LEU A 111 1.64 8.19 -6.33
CA LEU A 111 2.57 8.56 -5.27
C LEU A 111 3.21 7.33 -4.61
N ALA A 112 2.44 6.27 -4.38
CA ALA A 112 2.96 5.02 -3.85
C ALA A 112 3.92 4.35 -4.85
N LEU A 113 3.58 4.38 -6.14
CA LEU A 113 4.41 3.86 -7.22
C LEU A 113 5.75 4.62 -7.33
N ALA A 114 5.74 5.95 -7.16
CA ALA A 114 6.94 6.81 -7.18
C ALA A 114 7.95 6.52 -6.06
N GLN A 115 7.57 5.74 -5.03
CA GLN A 115 8.53 5.30 -4.01
C GLN A 115 9.46 4.18 -4.52
N PHE A 116 9.14 3.59 -5.64
CA PHE A 116 9.85 2.44 -6.22
C PHE A 116 10.49 2.73 -7.58
N LEU A 117 9.95 3.66 -8.35
CA LEU A 117 10.40 4.03 -9.68
C LEU A 117 10.89 5.47 -9.67
N ASP A 118 12.05 5.72 -10.29
CA ASP A 118 12.61 7.07 -10.44
C ASP A 118 11.72 7.93 -11.35
N GLU A 119 11.16 7.31 -12.38
CA GLU A 119 10.18 7.91 -13.28
C GLU A 119 8.91 7.04 -13.33
N VAL A 120 7.75 7.64 -13.07
CA VAL A 120 6.45 6.95 -13.10
C VAL A 120 5.89 7.00 -14.51
N PRO A 121 5.82 5.86 -15.21
CA PRO A 121 5.29 5.83 -16.57
C PRO A 121 3.78 6.12 -16.60
N PRO A 122 3.20 6.39 -17.79
CA PRO A 122 1.75 6.44 -17.96
C PRO A 122 1.08 5.19 -17.37
N LEU A 123 -0.07 5.37 -16.70
CA LEU A 123 -0.78 4.27 -16.03
C LEU A 123 -1.12 3.12 -17.00
N THR A 124 -1.34 3.43 -18.27
CA THR A 124 -1.61 2.44 -19.32
C THR A 124 -0.43 1.52 -19.61
N ARG A 125 0.79 1.90 -19.23
CA ARG A 125 2.01 1.10 -19.43
C ARG A 125 2.40 0.28 -18.20
N ILE A 126 1.91 0.63 -17.02
CA ILE A 126 2.35 -0.02 -15.78
C ILE A 126 1.24 -0.88 -15.14
N ILE A 127 -0.03 -0.44 -15.18
CA ILE A 127 -1.14 -1.21 -14.62
C ILE A 127 -1.42 -2.42 -15.53
N GLY A 128 -1.64 -3.58 -14.93
CA GLY A 128 -1.78 -4.85 -15.64
C GLY A 128 -0.45 -5.54 -15.95
N HIS A 129 0.65 -5.12 -15.32
CA HIS A 129 1.96 -5.74 -15.39
C HIS A 129 2.54 -5.96 -13.99
N ALA A 130 3.34 -7.02 -13.84
CA ALA A 130 4.19 -7.25 -12.68
C ALA A 130 5.62 -6.82 -13.03
N VAL A 131 6.25 -6.03 -12.17
CA VAL A 131 7.61 -5.52 -12.36
C VAL A 131 8.50 -6.09 -11.28
N ARG A 132 9.57 -6.80 -11.68
CA ARG A 132 10.56 -7.31 -10.72
C ARG A 132 11.41 -6.17 -10.18
N MET A 133 11.41 -6.03 -8.86
CA MET A 133 12.15 -4.98 -8.14
C MET A 133 13.21 -5.59 -7.22
N LYS A 134 14.30 -4.83 -7.01
CA LYS A 134 15.28 -5.10 -5.95
C LYS A 134 15.48 -3.83 -5.13
N LYS A 135 15.15 -3.86 -3.84
CA LYS A 135 15.29 -2.71 -2.94
C LYS A 135 15.62 -3.20 -1.53
N LEU A 136 16.46 -2.48 -0.79
CA LEU A 136 16.83 -2.81 0.59
C LEU A 136 17.35 -4.25 0.76
N GLY A 137 18.11 -4.75 -0.22
CA GLY A 137 18.75 -6.06 -0.15
C GLY A 137 17.81 -7.26 -0.40
N HIS A 138 16.56 -7.06 -0.80
CA HIS A 138 15.67 -8.16 -1.20
C HIS A 138 14.96 -7.88 -2.53
N SER A 139 14.42 -8.93 -3.13
CA SER A 139 13.70 -8.87 -4.39
C SER A 139 12.23 -9.19 -4.17
N PHE A 140 11.36 -8.45 -4.84
CA PHE A 140 9.90 -8.63 -4.81
C PHE A 140 9.30 -8.27 -6.17
N ASP A 141 8.08 -8.69 -6.39
CA ASP A 141 7.31 -8.24 -7.54
C ASP A 141 6.40 -7.07 -7.12
N LEU A 142 6.31 -6.06 -7.99
CA LEU A 142 5.48 -4.89 -7.81
C LEU A 142 4.33 -4.92 -8.81
N ILE A 143 3.10 -4.79 -8.33
CA ILE A 143 1.91 -4.62 -9.16
C ILE A 143 1.25 -3.30 -8.78
N ALA A 144 1.10 -2.41 -9.76
CA ALA A 144 0.45 -1.12 -9.57
C ALA A 144 -1.07 -1.23 -9.74
N LEU A 145 -1.80 -0.58 -8.84
CA LEU A 145 -3.25 -0.39 -8.92
C LEU A 145 -3.57 1.11 -9.09
N PRO A 146 -4.63 1.47 -9.79
CA PRO A 146 -5.07 2.85 -9.89
C PRO A 146 -5.58 3.35 -8.54
N HIS A 147 -5.64 4.67 -8.35
CA HIS A 147 -6.24 5.23 -7.15
C HIS A 147 -7.76 5.01 -7.17
N PRO A 148 -8.36 4.41 -6.12
CA PRO A 148 -9.77 4.01 -6.12
C PRO A 148 -10.76 5.14 -5.79
N SER A 149 -10.28 6.38 -5.59
CA SER A 149 -11.15 7.51 -5.23
C SER A 149 -12.10 7.90 -6.36
N GLY A 150 -13.24 8.47 -5.99
CA GLY A 150 -14.20 9.02 -6.94
C GLY A 150 -13.65 10.15 -7.81
N ALA A 151 -12.61 10.85 -7.34
CA ALA A 151 -11.92 11.90 -8.10
C ALA A 151 -11.06 11.37 -9.27
N SER A 152 -10.81 10.05 -9.33
CA SER A 152 -10.09 9.42 -10.42
C SER A 152 -10.99 8.44 -11.15
N PRO A 153 -11.65 8.82 -12.26
CA PRO A 153 -12.54 7.92 -13.01
C PRO A 153 -11.78 6.87 -13.83
N TRP A 154 -10.46 6.92 -13.89
CA TRP A 154 -9.63 6.12 -14.78
C TRP A 154 -9.92 4.61 -14.70
N HIS A 155 -10.13 4.06 -13.52
CA HIS A 155 -10.45 2.64 -13.31
C HIS A 155 -11.87 2.25 -13.74
N ARG A 156 -12.72 3.22 -14.13
CA ARG A 156 -14.12 2.99 -14.54
C ARG A 156 -14.32 3.08 -16.06
N ILE A 157 -13.34 3.62 -16.77
CA ILE A 157 -13.35 3.81 -18.21
C ILE A 157 -12.21 3.02 -18.86
N GLU A 158 -12.36 2.67 -20.15
CA GLU A 158 -11.29 2.00 -20.89
C GLU A 158 -10.12 2.95 -21.22
N PRO A 159 -8.88 2.45 -21.23
CA PRO A 159 -8.46 1.07 -20.97
C PRO A 159 -8.28 0.75 -19.48
N GLY A 160 -8.54 1.69 -18.58
CA GLY A 160 -8.27 1.59 -17.14
C GLY A 160 -9.07 0.45 -16.49
N LYS A 161 -10.31 0.24 -16.88
CA LYS A 161 -11.16 -0.85 -16.38
C LYS A 161 -10.52 -2.22 -16.68
N THR A 162 -10.20 -2.47 -17.94
CA THR A 162 -9.57 -3.73 -18.40
C THR A 162 -8.21 -3.94 -17.75
N LEU A 163 -7.37 -2.90 -17.66
CA LEU A 163 -6.04 -2.99 -17.06
C LEU A 163 -6.10 -3.23 -15.55
N THR A 164 -7.08 -2.64 -14.85
CA THR A 164 -7.29 -2.89 -13.41
C THR A 164 -7.66 -4.36 -13.18
N LYS A 165 -8.59 -4.90 -13.99
CA LYS A 165 -8.96 -6.31 -13.93
C LYS A 165 -7.77 -7.24 -14.21
N LYS A 166 -6.95 -6.90 -15.21
CA LYS A 166 -5.72 -7.65 -15.51
C LYS A 166 -4.74 -7.63 -14.33
N ALA A 167 -4.54 -6.46 -13.68
CA ALA A 167 -3.69 -6.36 -12.49
C ALA A 167 -4.19 -7.25 -11.33
N LEU A 168 -5.50 -7.27 -11.09
CA LEU A 168 -6.12 -8.12 -10.08
C LEU A 168 -5.97 -9.62 -10.40
N GLY A 169 -6.06 -10.00 -11.68
CA GLY A 169 -5.76 -11.36 -12.14
C GLY A 169 -4.32 -11.77 -11.84
N LEU A 170 -3.35 -10.91 -12.13
CA LEU A 170 -1.93 -11.15 -11.79
C LEU A 170 -1.72 -11.30 -10.29
N ILE A 171 -2.40 -10.49 -9.46
CA ILE A 171 -2.34 -10.62 -7.99
C ILE A 171 -2.88 -11.98 -7.56
N ARG A 172 -4.06 -12.39 -8.07
CA ARG A 172 -4.70 -13.68 -7.73
C ARG A 172 -3.79 -14.88 -7.97
N GLU A 173 -3.05 -14.86 -9.07
CA GLU A 173 -2.17 -15.95 -9.50
C GLU A 173 -0.76 -15.87 -8.88
N HIS A 174 -0.42 -14.77 -8.20
CA HIS A 174 0.92 -14.56 -7.67
C HIS A 174 1.22 -15.50 -6.48
N PRO A 175 2.37 -16.21 -6.45
CA PRO A 175 2.71 -17.14 -5.36
C PRO A 175 2.69 -16.50 -3.97
N ALA A 176 3.17 -15.25 -3.84
CA ALA A 176 3.13 -14.55 -2.56
C ALA A 176 1.69 -14.21 -2.11
N TRP A 177 0.75 -14.02 -3.04
CA TRP A 177 -0.66 -13.85 -2.72
C TRP A 177 -1.31 -15.15 -2.24
N ILE A 178 -1.07 -16.24 -2.95
CA ILE A 178 -1.59 -17.57 -2.59
C ILE A 178 -1.12 -17.97 -1.19
N ASN A 179 0.17 -17.72 -0.89
CA ASN A 179 0.81 -18.08 0.38
C ASN A 179 0.94 -16.88 1.36
N ARG A 180 0.08 -15.86 1.25
CA ARG A 180 0.24 -14.60 1.99
C ARG A 180 0.24 -14.75 3.51
N MET A 181 -0.43 -15.77 4.04
CA MET A 181 -0.47 -16.08 5.48
C MET A 181 0.71 -16.93 5.95
N GLN A 182 1.55 -17.43 5.04
CA GLN A 182 2.73 -18.25 5.34
C GLN A 182 4.00 -17.39 5.41
N ALA A 183 3.89 -16.14 5.83
CA ALA A 183 5.06 -15.29 6.05
C ALA A 183 5.85 -15.85 7.25
N GLU A 184 7.12 -16.15 7.02
CA GLU A 184 8.03 -16.48 8.11
C GLU A 184 8.24 -15.24 8.99
N PRO A 185 8.32 -15.40 10.33
CA PRO A 185 8.67 -14.32 11.21
C PRO A 185 10.05 -13.76 10.82
N PRO A 186 10.33 -12.48 11.09
CA PRO A 186 11.63 -11.89 10.76
C PRO A 186 12.75 -12.68 11.44
N PRO A 187 13.95 -12.75 10.83
CA PRO A 187 15.10 -13.43 11.40
C PRO A 187 15.37 -12.99 12.84
N ASN A 188 15.83 -13.90 13.69
CA ASN A 188 16.04 -13.68 15.13
C ASN A 188 16.94 -12.48 15.46
N ASP A 189 17.88 -12.11 14.59
CA ASP A 189 18.72 -10.93 14.74
C ASP A 189 17.92 -9.61 14.76
N LEU A 190 16.85 -9.54 13.98
CA LEU A 190 15.92 -8.40 13.98
C LEU A 190 15.02 -8.40 15.24
N GLN A 191 14.60 -9.56 15.71
CA GLN A 191 13.82 -9.68 16.96
C GLN A 191 14.64 -9.21 18.15
N THR A 192 15.92 -9.52 18.21
CA THR A 192 16.86 -9.09 19.26
C THR A 192 17.09 -7.58 19.24
N ARG A 193 17.19 -6.96 18.06
CA ARG A 193 17.36 -5.50 17.91
C ARG A 193 16.11 -4.71 18.29
N LEU A 194 14.91 -5.27 18.04
CA LEU A 194 13.64 -4.64 18.42
C LEU A 194 13.37 -4.78 19.93
N ALA A 195 13.80 -5.88 20.56
CA ALA A 195 13.66 -6.11 21.98
C ALA A 195 14.69 -5.33 22.83
N GLY A 196 15.87 -5.00 22.27
CA GLY A 196 16.97 -4.28 22.95
C GLY A 196 16.87 -2.76 22.94
N GLY A 197 15.95 -2.18 22.18
CA GLY A 197 15.80 -0.73 22.04
C GLY A 197 14.82 -0.12 23.03
N ARG A 198 15.08 -0.16 24.34
CA ARG A 198 14.46 0.83 25.24
C ARG A 198 15.11 2.18 24.98
N PRO A 199 14.39 3.22 24.60
CA PRO A 199 14.94 4.56 24.64
C PRO A 199 15.22 4.90 26.12
N THR A 200 16.46 5.09 26.47
CA THR A 200 16.83 5.82 27.69
C THR A 200 16.31 7.24 27.50
N ILE A 201 15.46 7.67 28.41
CA ILE A 201 14.92 9.02 28.57
C ILE A 201 16.06 10.00 28.86
#